data_746790c1fa8f86649205ba38011482ce
#
_entry.id   746790c1fa8f86649205ba38011482ce
#
_cell.length_a   1.000
_cell.length_b   1.000
_cell.length_c   1.000
_cell.angle_alpha   90.00
_cell.angle_beta   90.00
_cell.angle_gamma   90.00
#
_symmetry.space_group_name_H-M   'P 1'
#
loop_
_entity.id
_entity.type
_entity.pdbx_description
1 polymer ?
#
loop_
_entity_poly.entity_id
_entity_poly.type
_entity_poly.pdbx_seq_one_letter_code
_entity_poly.pdbx_strand_id
1 'polypeptide(L)'
;TETAVLYRDNECAIPLIDLLERKNIPYRMRNADLSFFTHRTVLDVQNIIRFAMDPKDTELFMQIYYRLKLFFNKKDALRYAQISQEKDMEVLDAALKYGNLEKYQEDNIRNLKRQMVRILNMPGDEAVNQILTYMGYQDYLKKMGMNANKLETVKLIGSRVESPEKLLERLEELRTIIQEKVSDKDCPFILSTMHASKGLEYDTVYLLDVMDGILPEKVLA
;
A
#
# COMPACT_ATOMS: atom_id res chain seq x y z
N THR A 1 18.75 30.28 8.90
CA THR A 1 17.28 30.28 9.14
C THR A 1 16.77 28.86 8.97
N GLU A 2 16.31 28.26 10.05
CA GLU A 2 15.74 26.90 10.01
C GLU A 2 14.22 26.97 9.81
N THR A 3 13.71 26.15 8.89
CA THR A 3 12.28 26.00 8.62
C THR A 3 11.87 24.59 8.95
N ALA A 4 10.86 24.41 9.81
CA ALA A 4 10.33 23.10 10.15
C ALA A 4 8.91 22.90 9.60
N VAL A 5 8.65 21.71 9.07
CA VAL A 5 7.32 21.22 8.82
C VAL A 5 7.02 20.16 9.87
N LEU A 6 6.02 20.45 10.70
CA LEU A 6 5.59 19.58 11.78
C LEU A 6 4.29 18.87 11.42
N TYR A 7 4.26 17.59 11.72
CA TYR A 7 3.11 16.71 11.47
C TYR A 7 2.85 15.83 12.69
N ARG A 8 1.65 15.26 12.75
CA ARG A 8 1.26 14.37 13.85
C ARG A 8 2.00 13.05 13.77
N ASP A 9 1.85 12.34 12.67
CA ASP A 9 2.37 11.00 12.44
C ASP A 9 3.29 10.98 11.23
N ASN A 10 4.30 10.12 11.22
CA ASN A 10 5.25 10.02 10.10
C ASN A 10 4.57 9.69 8.77
N GLU A 11 3.43 9.02 8.78
CA GLU A 11 2.63 8.72 7.60
C GLU A 11 2.13 9.99 6.89
N CYS A 12 1.74 11.02 7.65
CA CYS A 12 1.28 12.30 7.09
C CYS A 12 2.35 12.99 6.24
N ALA A 13 3.63 12.74 6.53
CA ALA A 13 4.73 13.32 5.77
C ALA A 13 5.02 12.62 4.43
N ILE A 14 4.60 11.38 4.24
CA ILE A 14 4.98 10.58 3.05
C ILE A 14 4.55 11.25 1.73
N PRO A 15 3.32 11.78 1.57
CA PRO A 15 2.93 12.48 0.36
C PRO A 15 3.74 13.79 0.12
N LEU A 16 4.14 14.47 1.20
CA LEU A 16 5.00 15.63 1.11
C LEU A 16 6.42 15.24 0.70
N ILE A 17 6.97 14.17 1.28
CA ILE A 17 8.28 13.62 0.91
C ILE A 17 8.30 13.25 -0.57
N ASP A 18 7.27 12.55 -1.06
CA ASP A 18 7.14 12.23 -2.48
C ASP A 18 7.18 13.48 -3.37
N LEU A 19 6.51 14.55 -2.95
CA LEU A 19 6.50 15.81 -3.68
C LEU A 19 7.86 16.53 -3.66
N LEU A 20 8.52 16.59 -2.49
CA LEU A 20 9.83 17.22 -2.34
C LEU A 20 10.90 16.53 -3.20
N GLU A 21 10.90 15.19 -3.19
CA GLU A 21 11.80 14.40 -4.03
C GLU A 21 11.55 14.65 -5.53
N ARG A 22 10.30 14.65 -5.98
CA ARG A 22 9.96 14.96 -7.38
C ARG A 22 10.36 16.36 -7.82
N LYS A 23 10.39 17.31 -6.88
CA LYS A 23 10.79 18.70 -7.13
C LYS A 23 12.27 18.96 -6.86
N ASN A 24 13.03 17.96 -6.45
CA ASN A 24 14.43 18.09 -6.02
C ASN A 24 14.64 19.18 -4.96
N ILE A 25 13.68 19.32 -4.04
CA ILE A 25 13.79 20.26 -2.91
C ILE A 25 14.53 19.55 -1.78
N PRO A 26 15.70 20.08 -1.32
CA PRO A 26 16.44 19.45 -0.25
C PRO A 26 15.70 19.59 1.10
N TYR A 27 15.71 18.55 1.90
CA TYR A 27 15.17 18.49 3.25
C TYR A 27 15.91 17.44 4.05
N ARG A 28 15.78 17.49 5.38
CA ARG A 28 16.20 16.41 6.27
C ARG A 28 15.04 15.96 7.15
N MET A 29 15.12 14.71 7.58
CA MET A 29 14.17 14.16 8.55
C MET A 29 14.82 14.04 9.92
N ARG A 30 14.07 14.36 10.95
CA ARG A 30 14.55 14.21 12.32
C ARG A 30 14.57 12.75 12.77
N ASN A 31 13.59 11.97 12.34
CA ASN A 31 13.47 10.55 12.61
C ASN A 31 12.81 9.85 11.42
N ALA A 32 13.17 8.61 11.20
CA ALA A 32 12.51 7.73 10.24
C ALA A 32 11.57 6.77 10.97
N ASP A 33 10.39 6.57 10.40
CA ASP A 33 9.49 5.50 10.76
C ASP A 33 9.01 4.81 9.48
N LEU A 34 9.33 3.55 9.35
CA LEU A 34 9.00 2.73 8.18
C LEU A 34 7.76 1.86 8.39
N SER A 35 7.04 2.04 9.50
CA SER A 35 5.86 1.24 9.86
C SER A 35 4.73 1.30 8.83
N PHE A 36 4.61 2.41 8.11
CA PHE A 36 3.68 2.54 7.00
C PHE A 36 3.94 1.48 5.91
N PHE A 37 5.19 1.34 5.47
CA PHE A 37 5.56 0.43 4.38
C PHE A 37 5.46 -1.05 4.76
N THR A 38 5.51 -1.36 6.06
CA THR A 38 5.35 -2.71 6.60
C THR A 38 3.93 -2.98 7.11
N HIS A 39 3.05 -1.99 7.02
CA HIS A 39 1.67 -2.15 7.45
C HIS A 39 0.93 -3.16 6.57
N ARG A 40 0.14 -4.02 7.22
CA ARG A 40 -0.53 -5.14 6.56
C ARG A 40 -1.33 -4.74 5.32
N THR A 41 -2.14 -3.67 5.41
CA THR A 41 -2.96 -3.23 4.26
C THR A 41 -2.13 -2.76 3.08
N VAL A 42 -1.00 -2.10 3.34
CA VAL A 42 -0.06 -1.64 2.30
C VAL A 42 0.61 -2.84 1.64
N LEU A 43 1.10 -3.81 2.44
CA LEU A 43 1.71 -5.03 1.91
C LEU A 43 0.71 -5.89 1.14
N ASP A 44 -0.53 -5.99 1.61
CA ASP A 44 -1.58 -6.76 0.95
C ASP A 44 -1.85 -6.23 -0.47
N VAL A 45 -2.01 -4.91 -0.62
CA VAL A 45 -2.22 -4.29 -1.94
C VAL A 45 -0.99 -4.48 -2.85
N GLN A 46 0.22 -4.31 -2.32
CA GLN A 46 1.44 -4.60 -3.08
C GLN A 46 1.50 -6.06 -3.55
N ASN A 47 1.17 -7.01 -2.67
CA ASN A 47 1.19 -8.43 -3.01
C ASN A 47 0.10 -8.81 -4.03
N ILE A 48 -1.08 -8.18 -3.96
CA ILE A 48 -2.12 -8.36 -4.97
C ILE A 48 -1.66 -7.85 -6.34
N ILE A 49 -1.01 -6.69 -6.40
CA ILE A 49 -0.43 -6.15 -7.63
C ILE A 49 0.66 -7.09 -8.18
N ARG A 50 1.60 -7.52 -7.32
CA ARG A 50 2.66 -8.46 -7.73
C ARG A 50 2.10 -9.78 -8.26
N PHE A 51 1.08 -10.32 -7.61
CA PHE A 51 0.42 -11.54 -8.08
C PHE A 51 -0.32 -11.32 -9.41
N ALA A 52 -0.90 -10.13 -9.64
CA ALA A 52 -1.47 -9.80 -10.94
C ALA A 52 -0.41 -9.76 -12.06
N MET A 53 0.82 -9.33 -11.73
CA MET A 53 1.96 -9.32 -12.67
C MET A 53 2.54 -10.73 -12.91
N ASP A 54 2.53 -11.59 -11.88
CA ASP A 54 2.96 -12.99 -11.98
C ASP A 54 1.93 -13.94 -11.35
N PRO A 55 0.88 -14.34 -12.10
CA PRO A 55 -0.16 -15.21 -11.60
C PRO A 55 0.26 -16.68 -11.40
N LYS A 56 1.53 -17.01 -11.65
CA LYS A 56 2.15 -18.30 -11.32
C LYS A 56 2.85 -18.32 -9.96
N ASP A 57 3.06 -17.16 -9.34
CA ASP A 57 3.70 -17.06 -8.03
C ASP A 57 2.82 -17.66 -6.93
N THR A 58 3.14 -18.91 -6.58
CA THR A 58 2.39 -19.68 -5.57
C THR A 58 2.61 -19.17 -4.15
N GLU A 59 3.75 -18.55 -3.85
CA GLU A 59 4.03 -17.96 -2.52
C GLU A 59 3.17 -16.70 -2.30
N LEU A 60 3.13 -15.82 -3.28
CA LEU A 60 2.23 -14.65 -3.24
C LEU A 60 0.77 -15.07 -3.18
N PHE A 61 0.36 -16.08 -3.99
CA PHE A 61 -1.00 -16.61 -3.95
C PHE A 61 -1.38 -17.07 -2.53
N MET A 62 -0.53 -17.84 -1.86
CA MET A 62 -0.79 -18.33 -0.51
C MET A 62 -0.89 -17.20 0.53
N GLN A 63 -0.29 -16.04 0.26
CA GLN A 63 -0.41 -14.88 1.13
C GLN A 63 -1.74 -14.12 0.94
N ILE A 64 -2.34 -14.16 -0.27
CA ILE A 64 -3.45 -13.28 -0.62
C ILE A 64 -4.79 -13.99 -0.89
N TYR A 65 -4.82 -15.31 -1.16
CA TYR A 65 -6.04 -16.00 -1.64
C TYR A 65 -7.27 -15.78 -0.75
N TYR A 66 -7.09 -15.72 0.56
CA TYR A 66 -8.18 -15.55 1.53
C TYR A 66 -8.61 -14.08 1.72
N ARG A 67 -7.89 -13.14 1.11
CA ARG A 67 -8.21 -11.71 1.08
C ARG A 67 -9.10 -11.33 -0.12
N LEU A 68 -9.19 -12.22 -1.07
CA LEU A 68 -9.95 -12.05 -2.31
C LEU A 68 -11.22 -12.94 -2.27
N LYS A 69 -12.20 -12.65 -3.09
CA LYS A 69 -13.48 -13.43 -3.11
C LYS A 69 -13.34 -14.82 -3.78
N LEU A 70 -12.33 -15.58 -3.40
CA LEU A 70 -12.11 -16.93 -3.95
C LEU A 70 -12.84 -18.02 -3.17
N PHE A 71 -13.07 -17.81 -1.87
CA PHE A 71 -13.75 -18.76 -0.98
C PHE A 71 -13.08 -20.15 -0.93
N PHE A 72 -11.75 -20.18 -1.08
CA PHE A 72 -10.98 -21.42 -0.92
C PHE A 72 -10.67 -21.68 0.55
N ASN A 73 -10.74 -22.93 0.96
CA ASN A 73 -10.09 -23.34 2.19
C ASN A 73 -8.57 -23.51 1.95
N LYS A 74 -7.79 -23.60 3.04
CA LYS A 74 -6.33 -23.69 2.94
C LYS A 74 -5.85 -24.93 2.18
N LYS A 75 -6.56 -26.07 2.33
CA LYS A 75 -6.19 -27.34 1.68
C LYS A 75 -6.34 -27.23 0.16
N ASP A 76 -7.44 -26.64 -0.30
CA ASP A 76 -7.68 -26.45 -1.72
C ASP A 76 -6.72 -25.44 -2.33
N ALA A 77 -6.44 -24.32 -1.63
CA ALA A 77 -5.46 -23.33 -2.08
C ALA A 77 -4.07 -23.95 -2.25
N LEU A 78 -3.60 -24.75 -1.28
CA LEU A 78 -2.33 -25.48 -1.39
C LEU A 78 -2.31 -26.46 -2.55
N ARG A 79 -3.39 -27.19 -2.77
CA ARG A 79 -3.52 -28.13 -3.89
C ARG A 79 -3.43 -27.41 -5.23
N TYR A 80 -4.10 -26.26 -5.40
CA TYR A 80 -4.03 -25.49 -6.65
C TYR A 80 -2.65 -24.89 -6.88
N ALA A 81 -1.99 -24.40 -5.84
CA ALA A 81 -0.61 -23.95 -5.91
C ALA A 81 0.34 -25.08 -6.35
N GLN A 82 0.21 -26.28 -5.79
CA GLN A 82 1.00 -27.45 -6.19
C GLN A 82 0.75 -27.82 -7.66
N ILE A 83 -0.50 -27.90 -8.10
CA ILE A 83 -0.84 -28.20 -9.51
C ILE A 83 -0.28 -27.14 -10.46
N SER A 84 -0.34 -25.87 -10.05
CA SER A 84 0.24 -24.75 -10.80
C SER A 84 1.74 -24.96 -11.06
N GLN A 85 2.50 -25.32 -10.03
CA GLN A 85 3.93 -25.62 -10.14
C GLN A 85 4.22 -26.86 -11.00
N GLU A 86 3.51 -27.97 -10.75
CA GLU A 86 3.71 -29.22 -11.49
C GLU A 86 3.39 -29.11 -12.97
N LYS A 87 2.46 -28.25 -13.35
CA LYS A 87 1.96 -28.12 -14.72
C LYS A 87 2.37 -26.83 -15.41
N ASP A 88 3.18 -26.02 -14.74
CA ASP A 88 3.65 -24.71 -15.23
C ASP A 88 2.51 -23.83 -15.77
N MET A 89 1.47 -23.63 -14.95
CA MET A 89 0.27 -22.86 -15.31
C MET A 89 -0.09 -21.87 -14.20
N GLU A 90 -0.94 -20.89 -14.52
CA GLU A 90 -1.43 -19.94 -13.52
C GLU A 90 -2.24 -20.66 -12.42
N VAL A 91 -2.11 -20.21 -11.15
CA VAL A 91 -2.77 -20.85 -10.00
C VAL A 91 -4.29 -20.86 -10.14
N LEU A 92 -4.86 -19.77 -10.64
CA LEU A 92 -6.30 -19.67 -10.83
C LEU A 92 -6.81 -20.56 -11.99
N ASP A 93 -6.00 -20.80 -13.01
CA ASP A 93 -6.32 -21.75 -14.07
C ASP A 93 -6.21 -23.20 -13.60
N ALA A 94 -5.24 -23.48 -12.71
CA ALA A 94 -5.18 -24.78 -12.03
C ALA A 94 -6.45 -25.05 -11.22
N ALA A 95 -6.95 -24.04 -10.48
CA ALA A 95 -8.21 -24.14 -9.76
C ALA A 95 -9.41 -24.40 -10.70
N LEU A 96 -9.53 -23.63 -11.79
CA LEU A 96 -10.63 -23.78 -12.76
C LEU A 96 -10.61 -25.15 -13.45
N LYS A 97 -9.43 -25.68 -13.76
CA LYS A 97 -9.28 -26.90 -14.55
C LYS A 97 -9.34 -28.18 -13.71
N TYR A 98 -8.83 -28.15 -12.50
CA TYR A 98 -8.64 -29.32 -11.65
C TYR A 98 -9.37 -29.25 -10.31
N GLY A 99 -10.05 -28.11 -10.03
CA GLY A 99 -10.84 -27.93 -8.83
C GLY A 99 -12.21 -28.59 -8.93
N ASN A 100 -12.75 -29.00 -7.79
CA ASN A 100 -14.17 -29.31 -7.67
C ASN A 100 -14.86 -28.04 -7.14
N LEU A 101 -15.18 -27.12 -8.05
CA LEU A 101 -15.66 -25.79 -7.72
C LEU A 101 -17.17 -25.69 -7.89
N GLU A 102 -17.80 -24.98 -6.97
CA GLU A 102 -19.17 -24.52 -7.17
C GLU A 102 -19.20 -23.40 -8.22
N LYS A 103 -20.35 -23.25 -8.89
CA LYS A 103 -20.52 -22.28 -9.98
C LYS A 103 -20.12 -20.86 -9.57
N TYR A 104 -20.50 -20.41 -8.36
CA TYR A 104 -20.13 -19.09 -7.86
C TYR A 104 -18.62 -18.91 -7.67
N GLN A 105 -17.90 -19.98 -7.31
CA GLN A 105 -16.43 -19.93 -7.19
C GLN A 105 -15.77 -19.77 -8.55
N GLU A 106 -16.22 -20.53 -9.56
CA GLU A 106 -15.74 -20.36 -10.93
C GLU A 106 -15.97 -18.93 -11.44
N ASP A 107 -17.16 -18.38 -11.23
CA ASP A 107 -17.51 -17.02 -11.66
C ASP A 107 -16.65 -15.98 -10.97
N ASN A 108 -16.37 -16.13 -9.65
CA ASN A 108 -15.47 -15.27 -8.90
C ASN A 108 -14.03 -15.35 -9.41
N ILE A 109 -13.52 -16.55 -9.71
CA ILE A 109 -12.17 -16.71 -10.27
C ILE A 109 -12.07 -16.02 -11.63
N ARG A 110 -13.03 -16.26 -12.53
CA ARG A 110 -13.05 -15.61 -13.86
C ARG A 110 -13.14 -14.10 -13.75
N ASN A 111 -13.95 -13.60 -12.82
CA ASN A 111 -14.00 -12.17 -12.55
C ASN A 111 -12.68 -11.65 -12.02
N LEU A 112 -12.08 -12.30 -11.02
CA LEU A 112 -10.80 -11.89 -10.44
C LEU A 112 -9.70 -11.84 -11.51
N LYS A 113 -9.59 -12.83 -12.37
CA LYS A 113 -8.63 -12.83 -13.50
C LYS A 113 -8.81 -11.61 -14.41
N ARG A 114 -10.07 -11.27 -14.75
CA ARG A 114 -10.34 -10.04 -15.54
C ARG A 114 -9.92 -8.78 -14.80
N GLN A 115 -10.18 -8.70 -13.49
CA GLN A 115 -9.76 -7.55 -12.67
C GLN A 115 -8.24 -7.44 -12.58
N MET A 116 -7.52 -8.56 -12.44
CA MET A 116 -6.06 -8.58 -12.42
C MET A 116 -5.46 -8.01 -13.72
N VAL A 117 -5.96 -8.45 -14.88
CA VAL A 117 -5.53 -7.86 -16.17
C VAL A 117 -5.87 -6.38 -16.25
N ARG A 118 -7.05 -5.99 -15.74
CA ARG A 118 -7.50 -4.60 -15.79
C ARG A 118 -6.63 -3.67 -14.96
N ILE A 119 -6.27 -4.05 -13.72
CA ILE A 119 -5.46 -3.19 -12.85
C ILE A 119 -4.08 -2.92 -13.42
N LEU A 120 -3.50 -3.83 -14.18
CA LEU A 120 -2.18 -3.64 -14.81
C LEU A 120 -2.17 -2.59 -15.94
N ASN A 121 -3.35 -2.16 -16.40
CA ASN A 121 -3.51 -1.22 -17.50
C ASN A 121 -4.16 0.11 -17.06
N MET A 122 -3.99 0.50 -15.80
CA MET A 122 -4.54 1.73 -15.25
C MET A 122 -3.54 2.46 -14.35
N PRO A 123 -3.74 3.75 -14.04
CA PRO A 123 -2.90 4.49 -13.09
C PRO A 123 -2.87 3.82 -11.70
N GLY A 124 -1.82 4.12 -10.93
CA GLY A 124 -1.59 3.45 -9.65
C GLY A 124 -2.72 3.62 -8.63
N ASP A 125 -3.31 4.81 -8.52
CA ASP A 125 -4.44 5.09 -7.61
C ASP A 125 -5.73 4.39 -8.05
N GLU A 126 -6.02 4.37 -9.35
CA GLU A 126 -7.16 3.65 -9.90
C GLU A 126 -7.03 2.14 -9.66
N ALA A 127 -5.82 1.59 -9.80
CA ALA A 127 -5.54 0.18 -9.52
C ALA A 127 -5.80 -0.15 -8.04
N VAL A 128 -5.36 0.67 -7.11
CA VAL A 128 -5.64 0.50 -5.67
C VAL A 128 -7.13 0.56 -5.39
N ASN A 129 -7.85 1.51 -6.00
CA ASN A 129 -9.29 1.63 -5.85
C ASN A 129 -10.03 0.41 -6.45
N GLN A 130 -9.55 -0.11 -7.58
CA GLN A 130 -10.10 -1.31 -8.21
C GLN A 130 -9.93 -2.55 -7.32
N ILE A 131 -8.76 -2.71 -6.67
CA ILE A 131 -8.49 -3.79 -5.71
C ILE A 131 -9.48 -3.70 -4.53
N LEU A 132 -9.66 -2.52 -3.95
CA LEU A 132 -10.59 -2.31 -2.85
C LEU A 132 -12.03 -2.68 -3.23
N THR A 133 -12.51 -2.12 -4.34
CA THR A 133 -13.93 -2.14 -4.69
C THR A 133 -14.38 -3.43 -5.36
N TYR A 134 -13.57 -4.00 -6.28
CA TYR A 134 -14.02 -5.06 -7.17
C TYR A 134 -13.34 -6.42 -6.98
N MET A 135 -12.20 -6.47 -6.27
CA MET A 135 -11.48 -7.72 -6.04
C MET A 135 -11.79 -8.36 -4.68
N GLY A 136 -12.69 -7.74 -3.88
CA GLY A 136 -13.15 -8.28 -2.60
C GLY A 136 -12.33 -7.86 -1.38
N TYR A 137 -11.29 -7.05 -1.56
CA TYR A 137 -10.40 -6.68 -0.47
C TYR A 137 -11.10 -5.82 0.60
N GLN A 138 -12.01 -4.93 0.21
CA GLN A 138 -12.79 -4.14 1.17
C GLN A 138 -13.69 -5.00 2.07
N ASP A 139 -14.29 -6.07 1.52
CA ASP A 139 -15.11 -6.99 2.32
C ASP A 139 -14.24 -7.76 3.32
N TYR A 140 -13.03 -8.14 2.90
CA TYR A 140 -12.05 -8.74 3.80
C TYR A 140 -11.69 -7.79 4.96
N LEU A 141 -11.36 -6.52 4.66
CA LEU A 141 -11.04 -5.52 5.69
C LEU A 141 -12.19 -5.35 6.68
N LYS A 142 -13.43 -5.21 6.20
CA LYS A 142 -14.63 -5.10 7.04
C LYS A 142 -14.78 -6.33 7.95
N LYS A 143 -14.62 -7.54 7.41
CA LYS A 143 -14.69 -8.79 8.17
C LYS A 143 -13.63 -8.85 9.28
N MET A 144 -12.46 -8.30 9.04
CA MET A 144 -11.35 -8.28 9.99
C MET A 144 -11.37 -7.08 10.96
N GLY A 145 -12.38 -6.19 10.86
CA GLY A 145 -12.43 -4.96 11.66
C GLY A 145 -11.28 -3.98 11.36
N MET A 146 -10.72 -4.06 10.15
CA MET A 146 -9.60 -3.21 9.70
C MET A 146 -10.12 -2.07 8.83
N ASN A 147 -9.46 -0.90 8.91
CA ASN A 147 -9.75 0.23 8.03
C ASN A 147 -8.76 0.29 6.85
N ALA A 148 -9.14 1.07 5.85
CA ALA A 148 -8.33 1.28 4.64
C ALA A 148 -7.56 2.62 4.64
N ASN A 149 -7.47 3.32 5.78
CA ASN A 149 -6.96 4.70 5.85
C ASN A 149 -5.56 4.84 5.23
N LYS A 150 -4.66 3.87 5.48
CA LYS A 150 -3.31 3.90 4.89
C LYS A 150 -3.31 3.79 3.37
N LEU A 151 -4.35 3.23 2.79
CA LEU A 151 -4.46 3.14 1.33
C LEU A 151 -4.83 4.49 0.68
N GLU A 152 -5.32 5.47 1.45
CA GLU A 152 -5.47 6.84 0.93
C GLU A 152 -4.09 7.46 0.62
N THR A 153 -3.11 7.25 1.52
CA THR A 153 -1.72 7.65 1.26
C THR A 153 -1.13 6.92 0.05
N VAL A 154 -1.38 5.59 -0.07
CA VAL A 154 -0.94 4.82 -1.24
C VAL A 154 -1.57 5.36 -2.54
N LYS A 155 -2.86 5.71 -2.52
CA LYS A 155 -3.55 6.32 -3.68
C LYS A 155 -2.97 7.70 -4.04
N LEU A 156 -2.67 8.54 -3.04
CA LEU A 156 -2.03 9.84 -3.29
C LEU A 156 -0.68 9.70 -4.01
N ILE A 157 0.13 8.71 -3.63
CA ILE A 157 1.38 8.38 -4.34
C ILE A 157 1.05 7.82 -5.74
N GLY A 158 0.08 6.91 -5.81
CA GLY A 158 -0.38 6.23 -7.01
C GLY A 158 -0.93 7.18 -8.08
N SER A 159 -1.56 8.30 -7.69
CA SER A 159 -2.10 9.30 -8.61
C SER A 159 -1.03 10.06 -9.43
N ARG A 160 0.24 9.88 -9.06
CA ARG A 160 1.39 10.51 -9.73
C ARG A 160 2.24 9.51 -10.52
N VAL A 161 1.74 8.31 -10.72
CA VAL A 161 2.41 7.25 -11.49
C VAL A 161 1.44 6.59 -12.46
N GLU A 162 1.94 6.23 -13.62
CA GLU A 162 1.15 5.75 -14.76
C GLU A 162 0.69 4.29 -14.63
N SER A 163 1.30 3.51 -13.73
CA SER A 163 0.99 2.08 -13.60
C SER A 163 1.16 1.57 -12.16
N PRO A 164 0.53 0.43 -11.80
CA PRO A 164 0.74 -0.22 -10.51
C PRO A 164 2.19 -0.69 -10.31
N GLU A 165 2.88 -1.10 -11.37
CA GLU A 165 4.31 -1.45 -11.30
C GLU A 165 5.14 -0.24 -10.84
N LYS A 166 4.90 0.93 -11.43
CA LYS A 166 5.56 2.18 -11.03
C LYS A 166 5.16 2.61 -9.61
N LEU A 167 3.96 2.27 -9.16
CA LEU A 167 3.58 2.47 -7.76
C LEU A 167 4.41 1.60 -6.82
N LEU A 168 4.62 0.31 -7.14
CA LEU A 168 5.47 -0.58 -6.34
C LEU A 168 6.91 -0.07 -6.26
N GLU A 169 7.49 0.31 -7.40
CA GLU A 169 8.83 0.91 -7.47
C GLU A 169 8.91 2.16 -6.59
N ARG A 170 7.93 3.07 -6.72
CA ARG A 170 7.93 4.32 -5.97
C ARG A 170 7.80 4.14 -4.46
N LEU A 171 6.99 3.19 -4.01
CA LEU A 171 6.88 2.87 -2.59
C LEU A 171 8.21 2.36 -2.00
N GLU A 172 8.95 1.52 -2.73
CA GLU A 172 10.26 1.03 -2.30
C GLU A 172 11.33 2.14 -2.31
N GLU A 173 11.32 3.00 -3.34
CA GLU A 173 12.18 4.19 -3.38
C GLU A 173 11.93 5.09 -2.17
N LEU A 174 10.68 5.44 -1.87
CA LEU A 174 10.33 6.29 -0.74
C LEU A 174 10.75 5.68 0.60
N ARG A 175 10.60 4.38 0.74
CA ARG A 175 11.08 3.65 1.92
C ARG A 175 12.59 3.83 2.11
N THR A 176 13.37 3.66 1.05
CA THR A 176 14.84 3.83 1.06
C THR A 176 15.22 5.27 1.35
N ILE A 177 14.60 6.24 0.66
CA ILE A 177 14.84 7.68 0.85
C ILE A 177 14.61 8.09 2.30
N ILE A 178 13.48 7.70 2.90
CA ILE A 178 13.15 8.05 4.29
C ILE A 178 14.19 7.50 5.25
N GLN A 179 14.72 6.31 5.00
CA GLN A 179 15.77 5.72 5.83
C GLN A 179 17.09 6.51 5.73
N GLU A 180 17.44 7.01 4.56
CA GLU A 180 18.68 7.76 4.31
C GLU A 180 18.63 9.21 4.82
N LYS A 181 17.48 9.89 4.69
CA LYS A 181 17.30 11.33 4.99
C LYS A 181 17.47 11.70 6.47
N VAL A 182 17.50 10.76 7.39
CA VAL A 182 17.78 11.01 8.82
C VAL A 182 19.25 11.35 9.07
N SER A 183 20.15 10.97 8.18
CA SER A 183 21.60 11.20 8.32
C SER A 183 22.06 12.57 7.84
N ASP A 184 21.25 13.28 7.05
CA ASP A 184 21.58 14.63 6.54
C ASP A 184 21.35 15.67 7.64
N LYS A 185 22.45 16.17 8.27
CA LYS A 185 22.36 17.10 9.41
C LYS A 185 22.40 18.57 9.02
N ASP A 186 22.79 18.90 7.80
CA ASP A 186 23.13 20.27 7.41
C ASP A 186 22.00 21.01 6.67
N CYS A 187 20.94 20.32 6.26
CA CYS A 187 19.82 20.96 5.57
C CYS A 187 18.94 21.77 6.55
N PRO A 188 18.71 23.07 6.29
CA PRO A 188 17.89 23.93 7.17
C PRO A 188 16.39 23.68 7.06
N PHE A 189 15.93 22.89 6.09
CA PHE A 189 14.53 22.51 5.92
C PHE A 189 14.27 21.14 6.54
N ILE A 190 13.46 21.12 7.60
CA ILE A 190 13.35 20.00 8.54
C ILE A 190 11.93 19.43 8.52
N LEU A 191 11.79 18.12 8.36
CA LEU A 191 10.56 17.39 8.57
C LEU A 191 10.62 16.68 9.93
N SER A 192 9.63 16.91 10.79
CA SER A 192 9.59 16.35 12.14
C SER A 192 8.18 16.09 12.63
N THR A 193 8.00 15.04 13.41
CA THR A 193 6.76 14.92 14.21
C THR A 193 6.75 15.99 15.30
N MET A 194 5.55 16.42 15.70
CA MET A 194 5.36 17.36 16.83
C MET A 194 6.03 16.85 18.11
N HIS A 195 5.98 15.53 18.35
CA HIS A 195 6.64 14.91 19.50
C HIS A 195 8.17 15.04 19.45
N ALA A 196 8.77 14.79 18.30
CA ALA A 196 10.21 14.86 18.13
C ALA A 196 10.74 16.31 18.13
N SER A 197 9.87 17.30 17.92
CA SER A 197 10.20 18.72 17.95
C SER A 197 10.06 19.38 19.33
N LYS A 198 9.58 18.65 20.34
CA LYS A 198 9.38 19.19 21.69
C LYS A 198 10.67 19.77 22.27
N GLY A 199 10.62 21.04 22.70
CA GLY A 199 11.77 21.74 23.27
C GLY A 199 12.74 22.31 22.26
N LEU A 200 12.39 22.32 20.98
CA LEU A 200 13.19 22.93 19.91
C LEU A 200 12.54 24.22 19.43
N GLU A 201 13.38 25.10 18.91
CA GLU A 201 12.97 26.38 18.34
C GLU A 201 13.36 26.43 16.86
N TYR A 202 12.47 26.97 16.03
CA TYR A 202 12.67 27.14 14.59
C TYR A 202 12.26 28.57 14.19
N ASP A 203 12.92 29.13 13.19
CA ASP A 203 12.60 30.48 12.70
C ASP A 203 11.22 30.50 12.01
N THR A 204 10.89 29.43 11.30
CA THR A 204 9.59 29.27 10.62
C THR A 204 9.04 27.87 10.85
N VAL A 205 7.75 27.78 11.15
CA VAL A 205 7.06 26.50 11.37
C VAL A 205 5.81 26.41 10.51
N TYR A 206 5.70 25.32 9.75
CA TYR A 206 4.48 24.91 9.08
C TYR A 206 3.88 23.69 9.79
N LEU A 207 2.57 23.70 10.00
CA LEU A 207 1.84 22.58 10.57
C LEU A 207 1.03 21.90 9.47
N LEU A 208 1.20 20.58 9.30
CA LEU A 208 0.39 19.79 8.38
C LEU A 208 -0.89 19.31 9.07
N ASP A 209 -1.92 19.10 8.24
CA ASP A 209 -3.20 18.47 8.62
C ASP A 209 -3.90 19.12 9.83
N VAL A 210 -3.83 20.45 9.91
CA VAL A 210 -4.57 21.23 10.92
C VAL A 210 -6.04 21.26 10.53
N MET A 211 -6.73 20.18 10.83
CA MET A 211 -8.17 19.98 10.56
C MET A 211 -8.84 19.31 11.75
N ASP A 212 -10.11 19.64 12.01
CA ASP A 212 -10.89 19.03 13.08
C ASP A 212 -10.93 17.51 12.97
N GLY A 213 -10.53 16.84 14.04
CA GLY A 213 -10.50 15.39 14.15
C GLY A 213 -9.16 14.76 13.75
N ILE A 214 -8.22 15.55 13.16
CA ILE A 214 -6.83 15.16 12.95
C ILE A 214 -5.95 15.95 13.90
N LEU A 215 -6.00 17.27 13.85
CA LEU A 215 -5.30 18.19 14.74
C LEU A 215 -6.15 19.43 14.99
N PRO A 216 -6.79 19.60 16.17
CA PRO A 216 -6.81 18.66 17.31
C PRO A 216 -7.60 17.36 17.03
N GLU A 217 -7.22 16.29 17.74
CA GLU A 217 -7.98 15.04 17.73
C GLU A 217 -9.35 15.26 18.37
N LYS A 218 -10.41 14.63 17.84
CA LYS A 218 -11.70 14.66 18.51
C LYS A 218 -11.56 14.01 19.88
N VAL A 219 -11.68 14.80 20.93
CA VAL A 219 -11.90 14.29 22.27
C VAL A 219 -13.31 13.72 22.28
N LEU A 220 -13.43 12.40 22.34
CA LEU A 220 -14.71 11.75 22.63
C LEU A 220 -15.11 12.16 24.05
N ALA A 221 -16.14 12.98 24.16
CA ALA A 221 -16.74 13.36 25.41
C ALA A 221 -17.48 12.19 26.06
#